data_d6ee6bb8f0f729f57eb18cdd58f75173
#
_entry.id   d6ee6bb8f0f729f57eb18cdd58f75173
#
_cell.length_a   1.000
_cell.length_b   1.000
_cell.length_c   1.000
_cell.angle_alpha   90.00
_cell.angle_beta   90.00
_cell.angle_gamma   90.00
#
_symmetry.space_group_name_H-M   'P 1'
#
loop_
_entity.id
_entity.type
_entity.pdbx_description
1 polymer ?
#
loop_
_entity_poly.entity_id
_entity_poly.type
_entity_poly.pdbx_seq_one_letter_code
_entity_poly.pdbx_strand_id
1 'polypeptide(L)'
;MKFNALLVSAAMMVMTLAACGDDDPVNPDNNQGGNEDTETVEGDVEGTWKANSIILVSGHITVPAGKSLTIEEGVQVIFDDKGVGANHVPVEFTVDGNLYCKGTAENPVLFSVAEENRTKENTFAGLWGGIVASNSCEEMLIDHTVIEYTGGQVVEGSPAAANGVYTAGDDAYPQITTNNIKGKYVITNSVLRNGWSDGIYLMGGQAVS
;
A
#
# COMPACT_ATOMS: atom_id res chain seq x y z
N MET A 1 15.77 54.61 0.46
CA MET A 1 16.98 54.02 -0.12
C MET A 1 16.54 52.72 -0.77
N LYS A 2 16.22 52.73 -2.04
CA LYS A 2 17.01 52.51 -3.27
C LYS A 2 17.53 51.05 -3.35
N PHE A 3 16.87 50.26 -4.20
CA PHE A 3 17.35 49.44 -5.36
C PHE A 3 18.16 48.16 -4.99
N ASN A 4 18.02 47.02 -5.62
CA ASN A 4 17.87 46.72 -7.04
C ASN A 4 17.27 45.32 -7.28
N ALA A 5 16.43 45.24 -8.27
CA ALA A 5 16.06 44.02 -8.99
C ALA A 5 17.22 43.59 -9.91
N LEU A 6 17.45 42.30 -10.05
CA LEU A 6 18.20 41.74 -11.16
C LEU A 6 17.46 40.56 -11.78
N LEU A 7 16.84 40.84 -12.90
CA LEU A 7 16.40 39.87 -13.91
C LEU A 7 17.65 39.30 -14.61
N VAL A 8 17.73 38.00 -14.75
CA VAL A 8 18.57 37.37 -15.77
C VAL A 8 17.72 36.46 -16.63
N SER A 9 17.73 36.82 -17.86
CA SER A 9 16.97 36.34 -19.01
C SER A 9 17.50 35.04 -19.58
N ALA A 10 16.59 34.36 -20.26
CA ALA A 10 16.69 33.14 -21.04
C ALA A 10 17.88 33.03 -22.01
N ALA A 11 18.29 31.80 -22.29
CA ALA A 11 18.77 31.42 -23.61
C ALA A 11 18.39 29.96 -23.90
N MET A 12 17.39 29.79 -24.73
CA MET A 12 17.17 28.56 -25.52
C MET A 12 18.36 28.35 -26.44
N MET A 13 18.90 27.16 -26.48
CA MET A 13 19.76 26.70 -27.56
C MET A 13 19.25 25.34 -28.05
N VAL A 14 18.52 25.42 -29.17
CA VAL A 14 18.17 24.28 -30.03
C VAL A 14 19.42 23.93 -30.83
N MET A 15 19.91 22.70 -30.69
CA MET A 15 20.84 22.12 -31.66
C MET A 15 20.23 20.85 -32.21
N THR A 16 19.77 20.96 -33.45
CA THR A 16 19.55 19.83 -34.36
C THR A 16 20.90 19.37 -34.89
N LEU A 17 21.19 18.08 -34.76
CA LEU A 17 22.21 17.42 -35.56
C LEU A 17 21.65 16.15 -36.16
N ALA A 18 21.73 16.10 -37.47
CA ALA A 18 21.29 15.00 -38.33
C ALA A 18 22.34 13.90 -38.37
N ALA A 19 21.83 12.71 -38.42
CA ALA A 19 22.28 11.45 -39.08
C ALA A 19 23.77 11.25 -39.48
N CYS A 20 24.32 10.11 -39.05
CA CYS A 20 24.87 9.11 -39.94
C CYS A 20 24.99 7.78 -39.20
N GLY A 21 24.59 6.71 -39.82
CA GLY A 21 24.65 5.37 -39.26
C GLY A 21 26.06 4.80 -39.24
N ASP A 22 26.27 3.91 -38.30
CA ASP A 22 27.25 2.85 -38.33
C ASP A 22 26.69 1.62 -37.63
N ASP A 23 26.72 0.50 -38.34
CA ASP A 23 26.33 -0.82 -37.85
C ASP A 23 27.37 -1.30 -36.82
N ASP A 24 27.02 -1.18 -35.52
CA ASP A 24 27.71 -1.90 -34.45
C ASP A 24 26.96 -3.17 -34.08
N PRO A 25 27.66 -4.30 -33.84
CA PRO A 25 27.03 -5.58 -33.57
C PRO A 25 26.26 -5.56 -32.26
N VAL A 26 25.00 -5.95 -32.37
CA VAL A 26 24.08 -6.13 -31.23
C VAL A 26 24.72 -7.07 -30.20
N ASN A 27 25.07 -6.54 -29.03
CA ASN A 27 25.47 -7.33 -27.90
C ASN A 27 24.20 -7.90 -27.23
N PRO A 28 24.01 -9.23 -27.15
CA PRO A 28 22.79 -9.84 -26.63
C PRO A 28 22.71 -9.91 -25.10
N ASP A 29 23.60 -9.24 -24.37
CA ASP A 29 23.62 -9.24 -22.90
C ASP A 29 23.25 -7.85 -22.31
N ASN A 30 22.09 -7.32 -22.71
CA ASN A 30 21.47 -6.27 -21.95
C ASN A 30 20.25 -6.85 -21.22
N ASN A 31 20.52 -7.58 -20.16
CA ASN A 31 19.54 -7.89 -19.14
C ASN A 31 19.21 -6.55 -18.42
N GLN A 32 18.35 -5.75 -19.06
CA GLN A 32 17.73 -4.60 -18.40
C GLN A 32 16.84 -5.19 -17.32
N GLY A 33 17.37 -5.26 -16.11
CA GLY A 33 16.56 -5.32 -14.90
C GLY A 33 15.54 -4.19 -15.04
N GLY A 34 14.25 -4.53 -15.14
CA GLY A 34 13.19 -3.55 -15.20
C GLY A 34 13.37 -2.59 -14.03
N ASN A 35 13.37 -1.30 -14.31
CA ASN A 35 13.18 -0.31 -13.28
C ASN A 35 11.80 -0.60 -12.68
N GLU A 36 11.77 -1.21 -11.51
CA GLU A 36 10.55 -1.31 -10.71
C GLU A 36 10.14 0.13 -10.39
N ASP A 37 8.99 0.55 -10.89
CA ASP A 37 8.46 1.87 -10.57
C ASP A 37 8.20 1.91 -9.06
N THR A 38 9.01 2.70 -8.34
CA THR A 38 8.88 2.86 -6.90
C THR A 38 8.21 4.19 -6.59
N GLU A 39 7.13 4.15 -5.85
CA GLU A 39 6.37 5.32 -5.40
C GLU A 39 6.27 5.33 -3.87
N THR A 40 6.33 6.50 -3.26
CA THR A 40 6.07 6.68 -1.82
C THR A 40 4.73 7.38 -1.63
N VAL A 41 3.88 6.82 -0.78
CA VAL A 41 2.51 7.29 -0.55
C VAL A 41 2.18 7.45 0.93
N GLU A 42 1.30 8.41 1.22
CA GLU A 42 0.59 8.60 2.48
C GLU A 42 -0.72 9.37 2.23
N GLY A 43 -1.69 9.27 3.15
CA GLY A 43 -2.99 9.94 2.99
C GLY A 43 -3.90 9.26 1.98
N ASP A 44 -4.62 10.05 1.19
CA ASP A 44 -5.63 9.53 0.26
C ASP A 44 -4.99 8.88 -0.97
N VAL A 45 -5.45 7.66 -1.30
CA VAL A 45 -4.99 6.89 -2.45
C VAL A 45 -6.17 6.41 -3.29
N GLU A 46 -6.06 6.53 -4.61
CA GLU A 46 -7.09 6.07 -5.56
C GLU A 46 -6.48 5.72 -6.92
N GLY A 47 -7.25 5.09 -7.79
CA GLY A 47 -6.83 4.79 -9.16
C GLY A 47 -6.21 3.40 -9.31
N THR A 48 -5.03 3.31 -9.88
CA THR A 48 -4.39 2.01 -10.16
C THR A 48 -2.91 2.03 -9.89
N TRP A 49 -2.46 1.14 -9.01
CA TRP A 49 -1.05 0.78 -8.87
C TRP A 49 -0.71 -0.29 -9.91
N LYS A 50 0.26 0.03 -10.74
CA LYS A 50 0.59 -0.77 -11.92
C LYS A 50 1.39 -2.02 -11.59
N ALA A 51 1.22 -3.05 -12.41
CA ALA A 51 1.87 -4.35 -12.23
C ALA A 51 3.38 -4.22 -11.97
N ASN A 52 3.87 -4.99 -11.00
CA ASN A 52 5.26 -5.07 -10.57
C ASN A 52 5.86 -3.77 -10.00
N SER A 53 5.04 -2.79 -9.60
CA SER A 53 5.53 -1.60 -8.91
C SER A 53 5.77 -1.87 -7.43
N ILE A 54 6.61 -1.03 -6.80
CA ILE A 54 6.85 -1.01 -5.36
C ILE A 54 6.23 0.26 -4.79
N ILE A 55 5.31 0.09 -3.85
CA ILE A 55 4.63 1.19 -3.16
C ILE A 55 5.14 1.23 -1.73
N LEU A 56 5.88 2.28 -1.38
CA LEU A 56 6.37 2.53 -0.03
C LEU A 56 5.35 3.36 0.73
N VAL A 57 4.76 2.79 1.77
CA VAL A 57 3.73 3.46 2.58
C VAL A 57 4.39 4.07 3.81
N SER A 58 4.56 5.39 3.80
CA SER A 58 5.27 6.16 4.85
C SER A 58 4.37 6.63 5.99
N GLY A 59 3.05 6.56 5.83
CA GLY A 59 2.06 6.96 6.82
C GLY A 59 0.75 6.23 6.60
N HIS A 60 -0.30 6.58 7.36
CA HIS A 60 -1.62 6.00 7.11
C HIS A 60 -2.09 6.31 5.70
N ILE A 61 -2.71 5.32 5.04
CA ILE A 61 -3.33 5.50 3.72
C ILE A 61 -4.83 5.20 3.78
N THR A 62 -5.60 5.91 2.96
CA THR A 62 -7.05 5.76 2.89
C THR A 62 -7.51 5.71 1.44
N VAL A 63 -8.32 4.73 1.07
CA VAL A 63 -9.15 4.82 -0.14
C VAL A 63 -10.41 5.58 0.21
N PRO A 64 -10.61 6.83 -0.26
CA PRO A 64 -11.76 7.65 0.14
C PRO A 64 -13.09 7.05 -0.30
N ALA A 65 -14.16 7.35 0.44
CA ALA A 65 -15.51 6.93 0.11
C ALA A 65 -15.91 7.33 -1.32
N GLY A 66 -16.51 6.42 -2.05
CA GLY A 66 -16.88 6.61 -3.45
C GLY A 66 -15.72 6.56 -4.46
N LYS A 67 -14.51 6.31 -3.98
CA LYS A 67 -13.30 6.08 -4.79
C LYS A 67 -12.94 4.61 -4.81
N SER A 68 -12.02 4.25 -5.69
CA SER A 68 -11.53 2.88 -5.81
C SER A 68 -10.02 2.86 -6.01
N LEU A 69 -9.38 1.87 -5.40
CA LEU A 69 -7.99 1.53 -5.66
C LEU A 69 -7.94 0.13 -6.28
N THR A 70 -7.30 0.02 -7.44
CA THR A 70 -6.95 -1.26 -8.08
C THR A 70 -5.44 -1.48 -7.92
N ILE A 71 -5.07 -2.65 -7.42
CA ILE A 71 -3.67 -3.08 -7.26
C ILE A 71 -3.46 -4.24 -8.22
N GLU A 72 -2.62 -4.03 -9.23
CA GLU A 72 -2.36 -5.03 -10.27
C GLU A 72 -1.37 -6.10 -9.77
N GLU A 73 -1.16 -7.14 -10.56
CA GLU A 73 -0.31 -8.28 -10.21
C GLU A 73 1.14 -7.89 -9.89
N GLY A 74 1.75 -8.58 -8.95
CA GLY A 74 3.14 -8.40 -8.56
C GLY A 74 3.46 -7.10 -7.82
N VAL A 75 2.46 -6.24 -7.56
CA VAL A 75 2.68 -5.02 -6.77
C VAL A 75 3.08 -5.39 -5.35
N GLN A 76 4.13 -4.74 -4.85
CA GLN A 76 4.59 -4.84 -3.48
C GLN A 76 4.24 -3.57 -2.71
N VAL A 77 3.39 -3.68 -1.70
CA VAL A 77 2.99 -2.58 -0.81
C VAL A 77 3.74 -2.75 0.50
N ILE A 78 4.71 -1.88 0.74
CA ILE A 78 5.69 -1.98 1.82
C ILE A 78 5.41 -0.90 2.86
N PHE A 79 4.95 -1.32 4.03
CA PHE A 79 4.58 -0.42 5.13
C PHE A 79 5.79 -0.06 5.99
N ASP A 80 5.85 1.22 6.42
CA ASP A 80 6.81 1.66 7.43
C ASP A 80 6.51 0.96 8.77
N ASP A 81 7.49 0.26 9.29
CA ASP A 81 7.41 -0.51 10.54
C ASP A 81 7.74 0.31 11.79
N LYS A 82 8.09 1.59 11.63
CA LYS A 82 8.37 2.49 12.75
C LYS A 82 7.13 3.21 13.26
N GLY A 83 6.05 3.15 12.47
CA GLY A 83 4.80 3.82 12.78
C GLY A 83 4.83 5.33 12.62
N VAL A 84 3.66 5.95 12.75
CA VAL A 84 3.43 7.37 12.48
C VAL A 84 3.63 8.22 13.73
N GLY A 85 4.35 9.31 13.59
CA GLY A 85 4.52 10.33 14.61
C GLY A 85 5.33 9.87 15.84
N ALA A 86 5.31 10.70 16.87
CA ALA A 86 6.10 10.46 18.11
C ALA A 86 5.59 9.26 18.92
N ASN A 87 4.34 8.86 18.73
CA ASN A 87 3.73 7.72 19.43
C ASN A 87 3.89 6.41 18.67
N HIS A 88 4.60 6.41 17.53
CA HIS A 88 4.82 5.22 16.72
C HIS A 88 3.52 4.46 16.40
N VAL A 89 2.46 5.21 16.01
CA VAL A 89 1.17 4.62 15.69
C VAL A 89 1.32 3.66 14.51
N PRO A 90 0.97 2.36 14.63
CA PRO A 90 1.10 1.40 13.53
C PRO A 90 0.40 1.90 12.28
N VAL A 91 1.08 1.83 11.14
CA VAL A 91 0.51 2.30 9.86
C VAL A 91 -0.75 1.50 9.53
N GLU A 92 -1.86 2.19 9.27
CA GLU A 92 -3.15 1.59 8.91
C GLU A 92 -3.48 1.85 7.45
N PHE A 93 -4.07 0.85 6.79
CA PHE A 93 -4.70 1.00 5.49
C PHE A 93 -6.22 1.00 5.64
N THR A 94 -6.82 2.19 5.65
CA THR A 94 -8.27 2.38 5.72
C THR A 94 -8.90 2.28 4.34
N VAL A 95 -10.00 1.56 4.22
CA VAL A 95 -10.78 1.43 2.98
C VAL A 95 -12.19 1.94 3.21
N ASP A 96 -12.42 3.23 2.94
CA ASP A 96 -13.74 3.85 2.95
C ASP A 96 -14.46 3.69 1.60
N GLY A 97 -13.70 3.58 0.53
CA GLY A 97 -14.13 3.28 -0.83
C GLY A 97 -14.04 1.79 -1.16
N ASN A 98 -13.57 1.45 -2.37
CA ASN A 98 -13.44 0.07 -2.83
C ASN A 98 -11.98 -0.33 -3.06
N LEU A 99 -11.65 -1.59 -2.76
CA LEU A 99 -10.30 -2.14 -2.95
C LEU A 99 -10.36 -3.38 -3.85
N TYR A 100 -9.51 -3.40 -4.88
CA TYR A 100 -9.38 -4.50 -5.82
C TYR A 100 -7.92 -4.95 -5.93
N CYS A 101 -7.53 -6.04 -5.27
CA CYS A 101 -6.24 -6.68 -5.44
C CYS A 101 -6.37 -7.77 -6.50
N LYS A 102 -5.60 -7.65 -7.57
CA LYS A 102 -5.67 -8.52 -8.77
C LYS A 102 -4.34 -9.22 -9.01
N GLY A 103 -3.86 -9.94 -8.00
CA GLY A 103 -2.68 -10.78 -8.16
C GLY A 103 -2.93 -11.99 -9.07
N THR A 104 -1.87 -12.70 -9.37
CA THR A 104 -1.90 -14.00 -10.05
C THR A 104 -1.10 -15.04 -9.24
N ALA A 105 -1.22 -16.31 -9.58
CA ALA A 105 -0.46 -17.34 -8.89
C ALA A 105 1.06 -17.16 -9.05
N GLU A 106 1.49 -16.65 -10.20
CA GLU A 106 2.88 -16.38 -10.54
C GLU A 106 3.37 -15.06 -9.94
N ASN A 107 2.50 -14.04 -9.90
CA ASN A 107 2.81 -12.69 -9.44
C ASN A 107 1.75 -12.21 -8.42
N PRO A 108 1.75 -12.72 -7.18
CA PRO A 108 0.80 -12.26 -6.16
C PRO A 108 1.04 -10.80 -5.78
N VAL A 109 -0.01 -10.12 -5.35
CA VAL A 109 0.13 -8.84 -4.64
C VAL A 109 0.69 -9.12 -3.25
N LEU A 110 1.61 -8.29 -2.79
CA LEU A 110 2.23 -8.41 -1.47
C LEU A 110 1.95 -7.17 -0.62
N PHE A 111 1.39 -7.36 0.58
CA PHE A 111 1.34 -6.37 1.65
C PHE A 111 2.27 -6.82 2.77
N SER A 112 3.36 -6.10 3.00
CA SER A 112 4.41 -6.49 3.93
C SER A 112 5.19 -5.29 4.46
N VAL A 113 6.29 -5.55 5.13
CA VAL A 113 7.29 -4.58 5.57
C VAL A 113 8.58 -4.73 4.74
N ALA A 114 9.56 -3.88 4.96
CA ALA A 114 10.87 -3.97 4.32
C ALA A 114 11.48 -5.38 4.47
N GLU A 115 12.18 -5.84 3.43
CA GLU A 115 12.66 -7.24 3.34
C GLU A 115 13.53 -7.63 4.54
N GLU A 116 14.40 -6.74 4.98
CA GLU A 116 15.27 -6.95 6.14
C GLU A 116 14.51 -7.18 7.45
N ASN A 117 13.23 -6.78 7.53
CA ASN A 117 12.37 -6.96 8.70
C ASN A 117 11.46 -8.19 8.59
N ARG A 118 11.47 -8.91 7.45
CA ARG A 118 10.71 -10.15 7.25
C ARG A 118 11.43 -11.35 7.86
N THR A 119 11.66 -11.31 9.16
CA THR A 119 12.44 -12.34 9.89
C THR A 119 11.54 -13.20 10.77
N LYS A 120 12.08 -14.33 11.26
CA LYS A 120 11.36 -15.19 12.21
C LYS A 120 11.11 -14.51 13.54
N GLU A 121 12.03 -13.68 13.97
CA GLU A 121 11.95 -12.91 15.20
C GLU A 121 10.82 -11.90 15.16
N ASN A 122 10.49 -11.40 13.97
CA ASN A 122 9.41 -10.45 13.74
C ASN A 122 8.05 -11.12 13.45
N THR A 123 8.01 -12.45 13.36
CA THR A 123 6.73 -13.17 13.31
C THR A 123 5.92 -12.83 14.57
N PHE A 124 4.72 -12.31 14.40
CA PHE A 124 3.87 -11.83 15.49
C PHE A 124 4.36 -10.55 16.20
N ALA A 125 5.26 -9.77 15.59
CA ALA A 125 5.69 -8.49 16.16
C ALA A 125 4.69 -7.34 15.93
N GLY A 126 3.74 -7.50 14.99
CA GLY A 126 2.75 -6.46 14.70
C GLY A 126 3.39 -5.20 14.14
N LEU A 127 4.19 -5.33 13.07
CA LEU A 127 5.02 -4.25 12.55
C LEU A 127 4.23 -3.13 11.87
N TRP A 128 3.02 -3.41 11.41
CA TRP A 128 2.07 -2.43 10.91
C TRP A 128 0.66 -2.82 11.33
N GLY A 129 -0.34 -1.96 11.10
CA GLY A 129 -1.71 -2.22 11.49
C GLY A 129 -2.30 -3.38 10.69
N GLY A 130 -3.17 -3.06 9.79
CA GLY A 130 -3.88 -4.00 8.92
C GLY A 130 -4.72 -3.21 7.92
N ILE A 131 -5.53 -3.93 7.14
CA ILE A 131 -6.50 -3.35 6.21
C ILE A 131 -7.84 -3.25 6.94
N VAL A 132 -8.36 -2.02 7.09
CA VAL A 132 -9.61 -1.74 7.81
C VAL A 132 -10.64 -1.17 6.84
N ALA A 133 -11.55 -2.03 6.36
CA ALA A 133 -12.69 -1.58 5.58
C ALA A 133 -13.75 -0.98 6.52
N SER A 134 -14.16 0.26 6.24
CA SER A 134 -15.17 0.96 7.03
C SER A 134 -16.60 0.59 6.63
N ASN A 135 -17.58 1.21 7.27
CA ASN A 135 -18.99 0.99 6.97
C ASN A 135 -19.45 1.57 5.62
N SER A 136 -18.62 2.36 4.95
CA SER A 136 -18.87 2.90 3.61
C SER A 136 -18.22 2.07 2.49
N CYS A 137 -17.34 1.12 2.81
CA CYS A 137 -16.75 0.22 1.83
C CYS A 137 -17.81 -0.71 1.24
N GLU A 138 -18.08 -0.60 -0.05
CA GLU A 138 -19.07 -1.41 -0.74
C GLU A 138 -18.50 -2.71 -1.30
N GLU A 139 -17.24 -2.69 -1.78
CA GLU A 139 -16.55 -3.87 -2.31
C GLU A 139 -15.10 -3.92 -1.87
N MET A 140 -14.65 -5.11 -1.45
CA MET A 140 -13.25 -5.44 -1.29
C MET A 140 -13.00 -6.82 -1.88
N LEU A 141 -12.34 -6.86 -3.05
CA LEU A 141 -12.05 -8.09 -3.77
C LEU A 141 -10.52 -8.31 -3.73
N ILE A 142 -10.09 -9.33 -3.02
CA ILE A 142 -8.69 -9.66 -2.80
C ILE A 142 -8.43 -11.03 -3.41
N ASP A 143 -7.65 -11.07 -4.49
CA ASP A 143 -7.30 -12.31 -5.17
C ASP A 143 -5.78 -12.45 -5.31
N HIS A 144 -5.26 -13.65 -5.10
CA HIS A 144 -3.82 -13.98 -5.16
C HIS A 144 -2.97 -12.92 -4.43
N THR A 145 -3.24 -12.71 -3.14
CA THR A 145 -2.59 -11.68 -2.33
C THR A 145 -1.96 -12.31 -1.08
N VAL A 146 -0.77 -11.84 -0.72
CA VAL A 146 -0.10 -12.18 0.54
C VAL A 146 -0.17 -10.97 1.46
N ILE A 147 -0.66 -11.16 2.69
CA ILE A 147 -0.71 -10.14 3.74
C ILE A 147 0.04 -10.67 4.95
N GLU A 148 1.05 -9.94 5.42
CA GLU A 148 1.91 -10.43 6.48
C GLU A 148 2.46 -9.33 7.39
N TYR A 149 2.92 -9.72 8.60
CA TYR A 149 3.51 -8.87 9.65
C TYR A 149 2.59 -7.76 10.19
N THR A 150 1.28 -7.94 10.06
CA THR A 150 0.25 -7.07 10.63
C THR A 150 0.08 -7.29 12.14
N GLY A 151 -0.83 -6.56 12.74
CA GLY A 151 -1.28 -6.80 14.10
C GLY A 151 -0.68 -5.83 15.11
N GLY A 152 -0.22 -4.68 14.66
CA GLY A 152 0.18 -3.61 15.55
C GLY A 152 -0.94 -3.26 16.53
N GLN A 153 -0.60 -2.82 17.73
CA GLN A 153 -1.61 -2.42 18.72
C GLN A 153 -2.32 -1.16 18.28
N VAL A 154 -3.64 -1.15 18.43
CA VAL A 154 -4.43 0.07 18.27
C VAL A 154 -4.11 1.00 19.44
N VAL A 155 -3.62 2.18 19.15
CA VAL A 155 -3.23 3.18 20.16
C VAL A 155 -3.95 4.50 19.90
N GLU A 156 -3.84 5.44 20.83
CA GLU A 156 -4.35 6.79 20.60
C GLU A 156 -3.66 7.41 19.38
N GLY A 157 -4.46 7.93 18.44
CA GLY A 157 -4.00 8.40 17.13
C GLY A 157 -4.15 7.39 15.99
N SER A 158 -4.51 6.14 16.29
CA SER A 158 -4.88 5.16 15.26
C SER A 158 -6.18 5.59 14.56
N PRO A 159 -6.25 5.58 13.20
CA PRO A 159 -7.48 5.91 12.48
C PRO A 159 -8.66 5.03 12.90
N ALA A 160 -8.45 3.74 13.11
CA ALA A 160 -9.48 2.81 13.57
C ALA A 160 -10.03 3.18 14.95
N ALA A 161 -9.19 3.71 15.86
CA ALA A 161 -9.66 4.21 17.15
C ALA A 161 -10.44 5.53 17.01
N ALA A 162 -9.93 6.45 16.20
CA ALA A 162 -10.60 7.73 15.93
C ALA A 162 -11.99 7.53 15.29
N ASN A 163 -12.13 6.50 14.46
CA ASN A 163 -13.39 6.14 13.78
C ASN A 163 -14.29 5.21 14.62
N GLY A 164 -13.89 4.86 15.84
CA GLY A 164 -14.67 4.00 16.73
C GLY A 164 -14.79 2.54 16.26
N VAL A 165 -13.86 2.07 15.42
CA VAL A 165 -13.80 0.68 14.99
C VAL A 165 -13.19 -0.20 16.06
N TYR A 166 -12.11 0.28 16.68
CA TYR A 166 -11.39 -0.40 17.75
C TYR A 166 -11.15 0.53 18.94
N THR A 167 -10.83 -0.06 20.09
CA THR A 167 -10.51 0.68 21.32
C THR A 167 -9.00 0.79 21.47
N ALA A 168 -8.50 2.02 21.60
CA ALA A 168 -7.08 2.25 21.84
C ALA A 168 -6.62 1.63 23.16
N GLY A 169 -5.52 0.90 23.13
CA GLY A 169 -4.93 0.22 24.27
C GLY A 169 -5.47 -1.20 24.54
N ASP A 170 -6.67 -1.53 24.04
CA ASP A 170 -7.31 -2.82 24.29
C ASP A 170 -7.20 -3.77 23.07
N ASP A 171 -7.21 -3.23 21.86
CA ASP A 171 -7.28 -4.00 20.62
C ASP A 171 -5.94 -4.00 19.87
N ALA A 172 -5.71 -5.08 19.09
CA ALA A 172 -4.69 -5.15 18.06
C ALA A 172 -5.35 -5.35 16.70
N TYR A 173 -4.75 -4.81 15.64
CA TYR A 173 -5.31 -4.90 14.30
C TYR A 173 -5.37 -6.33 13.79
N PRO A 174 -6.54 -6.83 13.33
CA PRO A 174 -6.60 -7.97 12.43
C PRO A 174 -5.89 -7.67 11.10
N GLN A 175 -5.52 -8.71 10.36
CA GLN A 175 -4.94 -8.49 9.03
C GLN A 175 -5.94 -7.82 8.09
N ILE A 176 -7.20 -8.25 8.14
CA ILE A 176 -8.32 -7.63 7.43
C ILE A 176 -9.51 -7.46 8.37
N THR A 177 -10.07 -6.25 8.39
CA THR A 177 -11.32 -5.93 9.07
C THR A 177 -12.36 -5.51 8.06
N THR A 178 -13.59 -6.03 8.19
CA THR A 178 -14.75 -5.58 7.40
C THR A 178 -15.83 -5.01 8.30
N ASN A 179 -16.45 -3.89 7.93
CA ASN A 179 -17.41 -3.18 8.76
C ASN A 179 -18.65 -2.67 8.00
N ASN A 180 -19.03 -3.29 6.89
CA ASN A 180 -20.25 -2.96 6.18
C ASN A 180 -21.12 -4.20 6.00
N ILE A 181 -22.26 -4.27 6.68
CA ILE A 181 -23.22 -5.39 6.59
C ILE A 181 -23.75 -5.62 5.16
N LYS A 182 -23.70 -4.61 4.30
CA LYS A 182 -24.14 -4.68 2.90
C LYS A 182 -22.97 -4.81 1.93
N GLY A 183 -21.74 -4.71 2.44
CA GLY A 183 -20.54 -4.79 1.63
C GLY A 183 -20.33 -6.19 1.05
N LYS A 184 -19.71 -6.23 -0.11
CA LYS A 184 -19.27 -7.45 -0.75
C LYS A 184 -17.79 -7.65 -0.54
N TYR A 185 -17.44 -8.66 0.24
CA TYR A 185 -16.06 -8.99 0.55
C TYR A 185 -15.73 -10.37 -0.01
N VAL A 186 -14.75 -10.44 -0.90
CA VAL A 186 -14.30 -11.68 -1.53
C VAL A 186 -12.80 -11.79 -1.39
N ILE A 187 -12.34 -12.85 -0.73
CA ILE A 187 -10.92 -13.14 -0.55
C ILE A 187 -10.68 -14.53 -1.09
N THR A 188 -9.90 -14.63 -2.16
CA THR A 188 -9.63 -15.90 -2.85
C THR A 188 -8.13 -16.08 -3.10
N ASN A 189 -7.66 -17.32 -3.12
CA ASN A 189 -6.29 -17.69 -3.49
C ASN A 189 -5.21 -16.92 -2.72
N SER A 190 -5.52 -16.44 -1.52
CA SER A 190 -4.69 -15.49 -0.77
C SER A 190 -4.13 -16.12 0.50
N VAL A 191 -3.03 -15.57 1.01
CA VAL A 191 -2.33 -16.06 2.20
C VAL A 191 -2.25 -14.93 3.23
N LEU A 192 -2.80 -15.17 4.41
CA LEU A 192 -2.68 -14.32 5.58
C LEU A 192 -1.76 -15.02 6.57
N ARG A 193 -0.63 -14.43 6.93
CA ARG A 193 0.37 -15.07 7.79
C ARG A 193 1.17 -14.05 8.62
N ASN A 194 1.87 -14.53 9.64
CA ASN A 194 2.80 -13.76 10.46
C ASN A 194 2.16 -12.53 11.13
N GLY A 195 0.83 -12.54 11.31
CA GLY A 195 0.12 -11.48 12.02
C GLY A 195 0.05 -11.75 13.53
N TRP A 196 0.05 -10.71 14.35
CA TRP A 196 -0.08 -10.82 15.81
C TRP A 196 -1.52 -11.15 16.25
N SER A 197 -2.52 -10.66 15.52
CA SER A 197 -3.94 -10.78 15.84
C SER A 197 -4.68 -11.68 14.84
N ASP A 198 -5.99 -11.54 14.75
CA ASP A 198 -6.85 -12.31 13.85
C ASP A 198 -6.47 -12.15 12.37
N GLY A 199 -6.66 -13.17 11.56
CA GLY A 199 -6.51 -13.08 10.11
C GLY A 199 -7.60 -12.21 9.51
N ILE A 200 -8.87 -12.49 9.82
CA ILE A 200 -10.02 -11.73 9.32
C ILE A 200 -11.00 -11.51 10.47
N TYR A 201 -11.38 -10.25 10.67
CA TYR A 201 -12.42 -9.87 11.62
C TYR A 201 -13.61 -9.24 10.91
N LEU A 202 -14.76 -9.88 11.05
CA LEU A 202 -16.00 -9.46 10.40
C LEU A 202 -16.84 -8.63 11.39
N MET A 203 -16.81 -7.31 11.25
CA MET A 203 -17.66 -6.40 11.99
C MET A 203 -18.92 -6.10 11.18
N GLY A 204 -20.07 -6.54 11.67
CA GLY A 204 -21.35 -6.24 11.04
C GLY A 204 -21.52 -6.74 9.61
N GLY A 205 -20.58 -7.50 9.09
CA GLY A 205 -20.63 -8.08 7.76
C GLY A 205 -21.31 -9.46 7.74
N GLN A 206 -21.81 -9.83 6.56
CA GLN A 206 -22.19 -11.23 6.30
C GLN A 206 -21.08 -11.89 5.51
N ALA A 207 -20.52 -12.97 6.02
CA ALA A 207 -19.68 -13.83 5.22
C ALA A 207 -20.56 -14.55 4.19
N VAL A 208 -20.25 -14.37 2.92
CA VAL A 208 -20.84 -15.13 1.83
C VAL A 208 -19.76 -16.09 1.35
N SER A 209 -19.99 -17.38 1.58
CA SER A 209 -19.16 -18.48 1.09
C SER A 209 -19.56 -18.88 -0.33
#